data_8086c5dec3494656eb400c7f8482b8be
#
_entry.id   8086c5dec3494656eb400c7f8482b8be
#
_cell.length_a   1.000
_cell.length_b   1.000
_cell.length_c   1.000
_cell.angle_alpha   90.00
_cell.angle_beta   90.00
_cell.angle_gamma   90.00
#
_symmetry.space_group_name_H-M   'P 1'
#
loop_
_entity.id
_entity.type
_entity.pdbx_description
1 polymer ?
#
loop_
_entity_poly.entity_id
_entity_poly.type
_entity_poly.pdbx_seq_one_letter_code
_entity_poly.pdbx_strand_id
1 'polypeptide(L)'
;FLAALKHPFAAGGAAPEGFRRAVRAVERAVLRGARPEPGLDGLCRALAVAGEEEAAKWLGAIAAAARPLTALMAERAALKEIVAAHVEFSEWLAASATKTGAERLWAGEAGEAAAQFMAELAESADHAPALSGFEYPALLDALLEGRVVRPRYGGHPRLFIWSTLEARLQHADVMILGGLNEGSWPPEPDADPWMSQA
;
A
#
# COMPACT_ATOMS: atom_id res chain seq x y z
N PHE A 1 -1.08 10.16 -3.47
CA PHE A 1 -1.51 10.90 -2.27
C PHE A 1 -2.78 10.31 -1.66
N LEU A 2 -3.95 10.39 -2.30
CA LEU A 2 -5.22 9.86 -1.75
C LEU A 2 -5.17 8.37 -1.39
N ALA A 3 -4.47 7.55 -2.15
CA ALA A 3 -4.33 6.13 -1.85
C ALA A 3 -3.66 5.91 -0.48
N ALA A 4 -2.59 6.66 -0.18
CA ALA A 4 -1.92 6.61 1.12
C ALA A 4 -2.84 7.07 2.25
N LEU A 5 -3.57 8.19 2.07
CA LEU A 5 -4.49 8.69 3.10
C LEU A 5 -5.72 7.81 3.32
N LYS A 6 -6.17 7.08 2.29
CA LYS A 6 -7.29 6.13 2.39
C LYS A 6 -6.87 4.74 2.85
N HIS A 7 -5.58 4.51 3.04
CA HIS A 7 -5.08 3.24 3.53
C HIS A 7 -5.64 2.91 4.92
N PRO A 8 -6.00 1.66 5.24
CA PRO A 8 -6.55 1.28 6.54
C PRO A 8 -5.68 1.64 7.74
N PHE A 9 -4.37 1.70 7.57
CA PHE A 9 -3.43 2.08 8.62
C PHE A 9 -3.31 3.59 8.81
N ALA A 10 -3.67 4.42 7.83
CA ALA A 10 -3.54 5.88 7.95
C ALA A 10 -4.47 6.44 9.04
N ALA A 11 -3.88 7.16 10.00
CA ALA A 11 -4.59 7.80 11.10
C ALA A 11 -3.90 9.08 11.62
N GLY A 12 -2.59 9.30 11.32
CA GLY A 12 -1.86 10.53 11.64
C GLY A 12 -1.97 10.97 13.10
N GLY A 13 -1.92 10.04 14.04
CA GLY A 13 -2.09 10.31 15.48
C GLY A 13 -3.54 10.50 15.96
N ALA A 14 -4.51 10.46 15.04
CA ALA A 14 -5.93 10.66 15.36
C ALA A 14 -6.69 9.33 15.48
N ALA A 15 -7.95 9.41 15.92
CA ALA A 15 -8.88 8.29 15.79
C ALA A 15 -9.15 8.01 14.29
N PRO A 16 -9.09 6.74 13.82
CA PRO A 16 -9.18 6.40 12.41
C PRO A 16 -10.43 6.94 11.69
N GLU A 17 -11.57 7.02 12.40
CA GLU A 17 -12.80 7.56 11.82
C GLU A 17 -12.73 9.08 11.61
N GLY A 18 -12.14 9.82 12.55
CA GLY A 18 -11.89 11.25 12.43
C GLY A 18 -10.95 11.55 11.26
N PHE A 19 -9.87 10.80 11.15
CA PHE A 19 -8.92 10.92 10.05
C PHE A 19 -9.59 10.69 8.69
N ARG A 20 -10.36 9.60 8.54
CA ARG A 20 -11.09 9.31 7.28
C ARG A 20 -12.11 10.39 6.94
N ARG A 21 -12.73 11.00 7.94
CA ARG A 21 -13.67 12.13 7.74
C ARG A 21 -12.94 13.35 7.18
N ALA A 22 -11.78 13.70 7.74
CA ALA A 22 -10.94 14.78 7.25
C ALA A 22 -10.46 14.52 5.81
N VAL A 23 -10.02 13.29 5.48
CA VAL A 23 -9.65 12.89 4.11
C VAL A 23 -10.81 13.13 3.13
N ARG A 24 -12.03 12.73 3.50
CA ARG A 24 -13.21 12.93 2.64
C ARG A 24 -13.56 14.41 2.48
N ALA A 25 -13.35 15.24 3.51
CA ALA A 25 -13.55 16.69 3.41
C ALA A 25 -12.58 17.30 2.39
N VAL A 26 -11.28 17.01 2.49
CA VAL A 26 -10.27 17.46 1.53
C VAL A 26 -10.59 16.96 0.10
N GLU A 27 -10.96 15.70 -0.05
CA GLU A 27 -11.32 15.13 -1.36
C GLU A 27 -12.47 15.90 -2.01
N ARG A 28 -13.52 16.21 -1.26
CA ARG A 28 -14.71 16.90 -1.78
C ARG A 28 -14.43 18.38 -2.07
N ALA A 29 -13.65 19.03 -1.22
CA ALA A 29 -13.40 20.46 -1.33
C ALA A 29 -12.49 20.81 -2.51
N VAL A 30 -11.41 20.04 -2.75
CA VAL A 30 -10.36 20.48 -3.68
C VAL A 30 -9.91 19.42 -4.70
N LEU A 31 -10.29 18.15 -4.56
CA LEU A 31 -9.81 17.10 -5.45
C LEU A 31 -10.85 16.62 -6.47
N ARG A 32 -12.08 17.10 -6.40
CA ARG A 32 -13.17 16.79 -7.36
C ARG A 32 -13.44 17.90 -8.36
N GLY A 33 -12.67 18.97 -8.34
CA GLY A 33 -12.81 20.13 -9.22
C GLY A 33 -11.60 20.34 -10.10
N ALA A 34 -11.31 21.63 -10.38
CA ALA A 34 -10.11 22.02 -11.11
C ALA A 34 -8.88 21.55 -10.34
N ARG A 35 -7.87 21.08 -11.10
CA ARG A 35 -6.63 20.57 -10.50
C ARG A 35 -5.90 21.69 -9.76
N PRO A 36 -5.68 21.56 -8.43
CA PRO A 36 -4.91 22.55 -7.68
C PRO A 36 -3.44 22.56 -8.11
N GLU A 37 -2.70 23.57 -7.66
CA GLU A 37 -1.26 23.58 -7.82
C GLU A 37 -0.60 22.32 -7.25
N PRO A 38 0.50 21.87 -7.87
CA PRO A 38 1.17 20.64 -7.44
C PRO A 38 1.72 20.74 -6.01
N GLY A 39 1.84 19.58 -5.35
CA GLY A 39 2.39 19.44 -4.01
C GLY A 39 1.37 19.66 -2.89
N LEU A 40 1.77 19.33 -1.67
CA LEU A 40 0.93 19.48 -0.48
C LEU A 40 0.64 20.94 -0.16
N ASP A 41 1.60 21.82 -0.41
CA ASP A 41 1.42 23.27 -0.21
C ASP A 41 0.38 23.87 -1.16
N GLY A 42 0.33 23.39 -2.41
CA GLY A 42 -0.69 23.76 -3.38
C GLY A 42 -2.09 23.36 -2.91
N LEU A 43 -2.22 22.15 -2.36
CA LEU A 43 -3.48 21.67 -1.77
C LEU A 43 -3.89 22.47 -0.54
N CYS A 44 -2.95 22.81 0.35
CA CYS A 44 -3.22 23.65 1.52
C CYS A 44 -3.74 25.04 1.11
N ARG A 45 -3.12 25.66 0.10
CA ARG A 45 -3.59 26.96 -0.44
C ARG A 45 -4.98 26.84 -1.04
N ALA A 46 -5.24 25.79 -1.82
CA ALA A 46 -6.57 25.59 -2.40
C ALA A 46 -7.67 25.40 -1.35
N LEU A 47 -7.38 24.69 -0.25
CA LEU A 47 -8.29 24.55 0.88
C LEU A 47 -8.55 25.89 1.58
N ALA A 48 -7.51 26.69 1.80
CA ALA A 48 -7.65 28.03 2.40
C ALA A 48 -8.51 28.95 1.51
N VAL A 49 -8.32 28.94 0.20
CA VAL A 49 -9.14 29.69 -0.76
C VAL A 49 -10.60 29.20 -0.75
N ALA A 50 -10.83 27.91 -0.56
CA ALA A 50 -12.17 27.32 -0.44
C ALA A 50 -12.85 27.61 0.92
N GLY A 51 -12.19 28.29 1.86
CA GLY A 51 -12.70 28.55 3.20
C GLY A 51 -12.66 27.34 4.14
N GLU A 52 -11.93 26.30 3.78
CA GLU A 52 -11.81 25.04 4.54
C GLU A 52 -10.58 25.09 5.49
N GLU A 53 -10.58 26.03 6.41
CA GLU A 53 -9.42 26.33 7.29
C GLU A 53 -9.00 25.14 8.15
N GLU A 54 -9.96 24.42 8.74
CA GLU A 54 -9.67 23.23 9.56
C GLU A 54 -9.04 22.10 8.71
N ALA A 55 -9.54 21.90 7.49
CA ALA A 55 -8.97 20.91 6.57
C ALA A 55 -7.56 21.34 6.09
N ALA A 56 -7.35 22.64 5.86
CA ALA A 56 -6.03 23.19 5.52
C ALA A 56 -5.03 22.99 6.65
N LYS A 57 -5.41 23.27 7.89
CA LYS A 57 -4.58 23.04 9.08
C LYS A 57 -4.24 21.57 9.27
N TRP A 58 -5.24 20.71 9.14
CA TRP A 58 -5.04 19.25 9.20
C TRP A 58 -4.08 18.76 8.12
N LEU A 59 -4.26 19.19 6.88
CA LEU A 59 -3.37 18.82 5.77
C LEU A 59 -1.97 19.40 5.96
N GLY A 60 -1.86 20.60 6.55
CA GLY A 60 -0.60 21.22 6.91
C GLY A 60 0.23 20.40 7.90
N ALA A 61 -0.41 19.70 8.83
CA ALA A 61 0.29 18.78 9.74
C ALA A 61 0.87 17.57 8.97
N ILE A 62 0.14 17.03 8.02
CA ILE A 62 0.63 15.96 7.15
C ILE A 62 1.78 16.46 6.28
N ALA A 63 1.67 17.66 5.71
CA ALA A 63 2.72 18.28 4.91
C ALA A 63 4.00 18.51 5.74
N ALA A 64 3.85 18.95 6.98
CA ALA A 64 4.99 19.13 7.89
C ALA A 64 5.69 17.80 8.19
N ALA A 65 4.93 16.74 8.47
CA ALA A 65 5.49 15.40 8.71
C ALA A 65 6.14 14.79 7.46
N ALA A 66 5.59 15.05 6.27
CA ALA A 66 6.14 14.56 5.01
C ALA A 66 7.36 15.35 4.52
N ARG A 67 7.62 16.54 5.07
CA ARG A 67 8.66 17.46 4.58
C ARG A 67 10.06 16.85 4.52
N PRO A 68 10.56 16.09 5.51
CA PRO A 68 11.88 15.45 5.42
C PRO A 68 11.99 14.55 4.19
N LEU A 69 11.02 13.68 3.98
CA LEU A 69 10.98 12.79 2.83
C LEU A 69 10.84 13.55 1.50
N THR A 70 9.92 14.51 1.41
CA THR A 70 9.70 15.25 0.17
C THR A 70 10.88 16.16 -0.20
N ALA A 71 11.63 16.67 0.76
CA ALA A 71 12.86 17.43 0.52
C ALA A 71 13.96 16.56 -0.09
N LEU A 72 14.18 15.36 0.46
CA LEU A 72 15.14 14.40 -0.08
C LEU A 72 14.75 13.94 -1.50
N MET A 73 13.44 13.77 -1.76
CA MET A 73 12.95 13.38 -3.08
C MET A 73 12.94 14.50 -4.13
N ALA A 74 13.12 15.74 -3.73
CA ALA A 74 13.22 16.89 -4.68
C ALA A 74 14.55 16.92 -5.42
N GLU A 75 15.58 16.35 -4.85
CA GLU A 75 16.95 16.29 -5.38
C GLU A 75 17.46 14.84 -5.41
N ARG A 76 18.75 14.67 -5.70
CA ARG A 76 19.41 13.37 -5.52
C ARG A 76 19.90 13.25 -4.09
N ALA A 77 19.47 12.22 -3.40
CA ALA A 77 19.83 11.96 -2.01
C ALA A 77 20.34 10.52 -1.82
N ALA A 78 21.06 10.29 -0.73
CA ALA A 78 21.51 8.96 -0.38
C ALA A 78 20.31 8.05 -0.10
N LEU A 79 20.33 6.82 -0.61
CA LEU A 79 19.23 5.85 -0.43
C LEU A 79 18.93 5.65 1.06
N LYS A 80 19.92 5.60 1.93
CA LYS A 80 19.75 5.43 3.36
C LYS A 80 18.93 6.55 4.01
N GLU A 81 19.16 7.80 3.59
CA GLU A 81 18.42 8.95 4.10
C GLU A 81 16.96 8.91 3.63
N ILE A 82 16.73 8.55 2.36
CA ILE A 82 15.37 8.40 1.81
C ILE A 82 14.62 7.29 2.54
N VAL A 83 15.25 6.13 2.74
CA VAL A 83 14.64 4.98 3.46
C VAL A 83 14.28 5.37 4.89
N ALA A 84 15.20 6.03 5.62
CA ALA A 84 14.94 6.48 6.98
C ALA A 84 13.75 7.46 7.05
N ALA A 85 13.73 8.47 6.20
CA ALA A 85 12.65 9.45 6.14
C ALA A 85 11.30 8.82 5.69
N HIS A 86 11.35 7.82 4.82
CA HIS A 86 10.16 7.07 4.39
C HIS A 86 9.57 6.25 5.55
N VAL A 87 10.40 5.54 6.30
CA VAL A 87 9.97 4.77 7.48
C VAL A 87 9.36 5.72 8.52
N GLU A 88 10.05 6.81 8.85
CA GLU A 88 9.59 7.81 9.82
C GLU A 88 8.23 8.40 9.43
N PHE A 89 8.07 8.82 8.19
CA PHE A 89 6.80 9.35 7.70
C PHE A 89 5.69 8.28 7.70
N SER A 90 6.01 7.05 7.32
CA SER A 90 5.05 5.93 7.31
C SER A 90 4.56 5.59 8.72
N GLU A 91 5.45 5.56 9.69
CA GLU A 91 5.10 5.37 11.11
C GLU A 91 4.28 6.55 11.64
N TRP A 92 4.67 7.79 11.32
CA TRP A 92 3.89 8.96 11.69
C TRP A 92 2.45 8.87 11.12
N LEU A 93 2.32 8.52 9.86
CA LEU A 93 1.01 8.38 9.20
C LEU A 93 0.20 7.24 9.78
N ALA A 94 0.84 6.16 10.18
CA ALA A 94 0.20 4.98 10.76
C ALA A 94 -0.17 5.15 12.23
N ALA A 95 0.43 6.09 12.96
CA ALA A 95 0.10 6.34 14.37
C ALA A 95 -1.39 6.65 14.56
N SER A 96 -1.98 6.15 15.63
CA SER A 96 -3.36 6.44 16.01
C SER A 96 -3.41 7.11 17.39
N ALA A 97 -4.59 7.50 17.84
CA ALA A 97 -4.79 8.07 19.17
C ALA A 97 -4.39 7.13 20.32
N THR A 98 -4.28 5.81 20.07
CA THR A 98 -4.06 4.79 21.12
C THR A 98 -2.83 3.92 20.90
N LYS A 99 -2.24 3.92 19.70
CA LYS A 99 -1.08 3.09 19.35
C LYS A 99 -0.09 3.88 18.51
N THR A 100 1.17 3.63 18.70
CA THR A 100 2.23 4.18 17.86
C THR A 100 2.15 3.66 16.42
N GLY A 101 2.76 4.36 15.49
CA GLY A 101 2.81 3.91 14.10
C GLY A 101 3.58 2.60 13.94
N ALA A 102 4.67 2.45 14.66
CA ALA A 102 5.47 1.23 14.66
C ALA A 102 4.65 0.01 15.13
N GLU A 103 3.89 0.13 16.24
CA GLU A 103 3.04 -0.95 16.74
C GLU A 103 1.93 -1.35 15.76
N ARG A 104 1.54 -0.46 14.85
CA ARG A 104 0.48 -0.73 13.87
C ARG A 104 1.03 -1.21 12.54
N LEU A 105 2.10 -0.57 12.06
CA LEU A 105 2.63 -0.82 10.73
C LEU A 105 3.39 -2.14 10.65
N TRP A 106 4.19 -2.43 11.69
CA TRP A 106 5.07 -3.60 11.72
C TRP A 106 4.45 -4.81 12.44
N ALA A 107 3.16 -4.77 12.74
CA ALA A 107 2.47 -5.86 13.44
C ALA A 107 2.16 -7.03 12.51
N GLY A 108 2.24 -8.24 13.08
CA GLY A 108 1.94 -9.50 12.41
C GLY A 108 2.95 -9.88 11.33
N GLU A 109 2.76 -11.06 10.74
CA GLU A 109 3.75 -11.65 9.82
C GLU A 109 4.10 -10.75 8.62
N ALA A 110 3.11 -10.07 8.07
CA ALA A 110 3.34 -9.15 6.94
C ALA A 110 4.08 -7.87 7.38
N GLY A 111 3.72 -7.32 8.55
CA GLY A 111 4.40 -6.15 9.12
C GLY A 111 5.84 -6.46 9.50
N GLU A 112 6.09 -7.60 10.13
CA GLU A 112 7.43 -8.08 10.49
C GLU A 112 8.30 -8.29 9.24
N ALA A 113 7.75 -8.91 8.19
CA ALA A 113 8.47 -9.09 6.93
C ALA A 113 8.78 -7.75 6.24
N ALA A 114 7.88 -6.77 6.30
CA ALA A 114 8.10 -5.43 5.77
C ALA A 114 9.18 -4.69 6.58
N ALA A 115 9.16 -4.79 7.92
CA ALA A 115 10.19 -4.21 8.78
C ALA A 115 11.57 -4.80 8.48
N GLN A 116 11.66 -6.12 8.35
CA GLN A 116 12.88 -6.82 7.99
C GLN A 116 13.41 -6.34 6.63
N PHE A 117 12.54 -6.24 5.63
CA PHE A 117 12.91 -5.72 4.31
C PHE A 117 13.46 -4.30 4.36
N MET A 118 12.80 -3.39 5.11
CA MET A 118 13.27 -2.01 5.23
C MET A 118 14.61 -1.91 5.97
N ALA A 119 14.84 -2.78 6.97
CA ALA A 119 16.11 -2.87 7.68
C ALA A 119 17.24 -3.35 6.73
N GLU A 120 17.03 -4.44 6.00
CA GLU A 120 17.98 -4.96 5.01
C GLU A 120 18.31 -3.93 3.93
N LEU A 121 17.30 -3.19 3.47
CA LEU A 121 17.49 -2.13 2.49
C LEU A 121 18.34 -0.98 3.07
N ALA A 122 18.08 -0.57 4.32
CA ALA A 122 18.83 0.47 4.99
C ALA A 122 20.32 0.06 5.22
N GLU A 123 20.58 -1.19 5.60
CA GLU A 123 21.94 -1.74 5.75
C GLU A 123 22.71 -1.79 4.42
N SER A 124 22.02 -2.17 3.34
CA SER A 124 22.62 -2.26 2.00
C SER A 124 22.80 -0.91 1.32
N ALA A 125 22.10 0.12 1.82
CA ALA A 125 22.02 1.44 1.18
C ALA A 125 23.36 2.22 1.17
N ASP A 126 24.30 1.90 2.04
CA ASP A 126 25.60 2.58 2.10
C ASP A 126 26.43 2.38 0.81
N HIS A 127 26.12 1.36 0.01
CA HIS A 127 26.80 1.04 -1.25
C HIS A 127 25.99 1.47 -2.49
N ALA A 128 24.80 2.01 -2.29
CA ALA A 128 23.93 2.44 -3.38
C ALA A 128 24.28 3.86 -3.85
N PRO A 129 24.16 4.17 -5.15
CA PRO A 129 24.28 5.52 -5.63
C PRO A 129 23.16 6.40 -5.09
N ALA A 130 23.37 7.71 -5.05
CA ALA A 130 22.31 8.66 -4.75
C ALA A 130 21.18 8.55 -5.79
N LEU A 131 19.93 8.54 -5.33
CA LEU A 131 18.73 8.40 -6.14
C LEU A 131 17.93 9.71 -6.22
N SER A 132 17.24 9.90 -7.31
CA SER A 132 16.20 10.93 -7.42
C SER A 132 14.87 10.43 -6.87
N GLY A 133 13.98 11.36 -6.55
CA GLY A 133 12.63 11.01 -6.08
C GLY A 133 11.79 10.20 -7.06
N PHE A 134 12.13 10.21 -8.36
CA PHE A 134 11.46 9.38 -9.37
C PHE A 134 11.99 7.95 -9.41
N GLU A 135 13.27 7.75 -9.08
CA GLU A 135 13.91 6.43 -9.10
C GLU A 135 13.54 5.58 -7.88
N TYR A 136 13.31 6.22 -6.73
CA TYR A 136 13.07 5.51 -5.47
C TYR A 136 11.80 4.63 -5.47
N PRO A 137 10.62 5.08 -5.92
CA PRO A 137 9.44 4.21 -6.00
C PRO A 137 9.64 3.02 -6.93
N ALA A 138 10.25 3.24 -8.11
CA ALA A 138 10.54 2.16 -9.05
C ALA A 138 11.51 1.13 -8.49
N LEU A 139 12.51 1.57 -7.72
CA LEU A 139 13.42 0.68 -7.01
C LEU A 139 12.68 -0.17 -5.98
N LEU A 140 11.81 0.45 -5.16
CA LEU A 140 11.03 -0.28 -4.16
C LEU A 140 10.11 -1.32 -4.82
N ASP A 141 9.39 -0.94 -5.87
CA ASP A 141 8.52 -1.84 -6.60
C ASP A 141 9.30 -3.05 -7.15
N ALA A 142 10.46 -2.81 -7.76
CA ALA A 142 11.31 -3.87 -8.29
C ALA A 142 11.87 -4.80 -7.18
N LEU A 143 12.24 -4.25 -6.02
CA LEU A 143 12.75 -5.04 -4.89
C LEU A 143 11.64 -5.82 -4.15
N LEU A 144 10.40 -5.35 -4.21
CA LEU A 144 9.24 -6.02 -3.64
C LEU A 144 8.64 -7.06 -4.59
N GLU A 145 8.97 -7.00 -5.88
CA GLU A 145 8.50 -7.96 -6.86
C GLU A 145 8.89 -9.39 -6.47
N GLY A 146 7.90 -10.29 -6.43
CA GLY A 146 8.11 -11.69 -6.04
C GLY A 146 8.23 -11.95 -4.53
N ARG A 147 8.24 -10.92 -3.67
CA ARG A 147 8.19 -11.11 -2.21
C ARG A 147 6.76 -11.41 -1.78
N VAL A 148 6.53 -12.60 -1.30
CA VAL A 148 5.21 -13.06 -0.83
C VAL A 148 5.30 -13.49 0.62
N VAL A 149 4.49 -12.87 1.47
CA VAL A 149 4.30 -13.32 2.85
C VAL A 149 3.16 -14.33 2.86
N ARG A 150 3.48 -15.58 3.19
CA ARG A 150 2.47 -16.63 3.36
C ARG A 150 2.18 -16.76 4.85
N PRO A 151 0.96 -16.46 5.30
CA PRO A 151 0.59 -16.65 6.70
C PRO A 151 0.84 -18.11 7.12
N ARG A 152 1.52 -18.30 8.24
CA ARG A 152 1.82 -19.64 8.78
C ARG A 152 0.55 -20.40 9.15
N TYR A 153 -0.50 -19.64 9.48
CA TYR A 153 -1.81 -20.15 9.92
C TYR A 153 -2.91 -19.40 9.17
N GLY A 154 -3.20 -19.79 7.94
CA GLY A 154 -4.19 -19.09 7.11
C GLY A 154 -5.40 -19.93 6.74
N GLY A 155 -5.39 -21.21 7.05
CA GLY A 155 -6.48 -22.11 6.69
C GLY A 155 -7.22 -22.64 7.92
N HIS A 156 -8.54 -22.57 7.90
CA HIS A 156 -9.33 -23.38 8.81
C HIS A 156 -9.01 -24.86 8.54
N PRO A 157 -8.71 -25.72 9.57
CA PRO A 157 -8.20 -27.08 9.34
C PRO A 157 -9.15 -27.98 8.54
N ARG A 158 -10.38 -27.57 8.34
CA ARG A 158 -11.42 -28.28 7.56
C ARG A 158 -11.97 -27.45 6.39
N LEU A 159 -11.37 -26.30 6.05
CA LEU A 159 -11.79 -25.46 4.93
C LEU A 159 -10.63 -25.30 3.96
N PHE A 160 -10.84 -25.73 2.73
CA PHE A 160 -9.84 -25.69 1.68
C PHE A 160 -10.39 -24.92 0.49
N ILE A 161 -9.53 -24.14 -0.16
CA ILE A 161 -9.83 -23.50 -1.44
C ILE A 161 -8.83 -24.07 -2.42
N TRP A 162 -9.33 -24.84 -3.37
CA TRP A 162 -8.49 -25.53 -4.35
C TRP A 162 -8.73 -24.96 -5.75
N SER A 163 -7.68 -24.88 -6.52
CA SER A 163 -7.77 -24.78 -7.97
C SER A 163 -8.23 -26.13 -8.56
N THR A 164 -8.61 -26.12 -9.82
CA THR A 164 -9.06 -27.35 -10.51
C THR A 164 -7.99 -28.45 -10.55
N LEU A 165 -6.70 -28.05 -10.56
CA LEU A 165 -5.59 -29.00 -10.51
C LEU A 165 -5.34 -29.54 -9.11
N GLU A 166 -5.40 -28.66 -8.09
CA GLU A 166 -5.19 -29.05 -6.69
C GLU A 166 -6.34 -29.91 -6.15
N ALA A 167 -7.55 -29.71 -6.65
CA ALA A 167 -8.73 -30.51 -6.27
C ALA A 167 -8.70 -31.97 -6.77
N ARG A 168 -7.79 -32.28 -7.70
CA ARG A 168 -7.66 -33.64 -8.22
C ARG A 168 -7.25 -34.59 -7.11
N LEU A 169 -7.97 -35.70 -6.98
CA LEU A 169 -7.75 -36.74 -5.97
C LEU A 169 -7.98 -36.26 -4.52
N GLN A 170 -8.59 -35.10 -4.32
CA GLN A 170 -9.00 -34.65 -2.99
C GLN A 170 -10.44 -35.05 -2.70
N HIS A 171 -10.71 -35.29 -1.43
CA HIS A 171 -12.05 -35.61 -0.93
C HIS A 171 -12.45 -34.60 0.14
N ALA A 172 -13.72 -34.18 0.12
CA ALA A 172 -14.31 -33.33 1.14
C ALA A 172 -15.75 -33.77 1.40
N ASP A 173 -16.22 -33.60 2.63
CA ASP A 173 -17.62 -33.88 3.01
C ASP A 173 -18.61 -32.99 2.25
N VAL A 174 -18.19 -31.76 1.97
CA VAL A 174 -18.96 -30.77 1.19
C VAL A 174 -18.01 -30.11 0.21
N MET A 175 -18.37 -30.12 -1.07
CA MET A 175 -17.62 -29.46 -2.14
C MET A 175 -18.49 -28.40 -2.79
N ILE A 176 -17.97 -27.15 -2.80
CA ILE A 176 -18.63 -26.01 -3.45
C ILE A 176 -17.87 -25.71 -4.74
N LEU A 177 -18.53 -25.88 -5.87
CA LEU A 177 -17.97 -25.58 -7.18
C LEU A 177 -18.36 -24.15 -7.56
N GLY A 178 -17.37 -23.27 -7.68
CA GLY A 178 -17.55 -21.88 -8.08
C GLY A 178 -16.94 -21.60 -9.46
N GLY A 179 -17.42 -20.55 -10.14
CA GLY A 179 -16.85 -20.13 -11.40
C GLY A 179 -17.12 -21.06 -12.59
N LEU A 180 -18.22 -21.81 -12.56
CA LEU A 180 -18.66 -22.73 -13.64
C LEU A 180 -19.25 -21.93 -14.82
N ASN A 181 -18.46 -21.01 -15.36
CA ASN A 181 -18.83 -20.25 -16.55
C ASN A 181 -18.39 -21.01 -17.79
N GLU A 182 -19.22 -20.97 -18.84
CA GLU A 182 -18.89 -21.54 -20.14
C GLU A 182 -17.55 -20.99 -20.65
N GLY A 183 -16.67 -21.85 -21.15
CA GLY A 183 -15.31 -21.50 -21.57
C GLY A 183 -14.28 -21.38 -20.44
N SER A 184 -14.74 -21.26 -19.17
CA SER A 184 -13.85 -21.25 -18.02
C SER A 184 -13.73 -22.64 -17.37
N TRP A 185 -14.86 -23.36 -17.27
CA TRP A 185 -14.87 -24.73 -16.78
C TRP A 185 -16.12 -25.52 -17.27
N PRO A 186 -15.89 -26.55 -18.13
CA PRO A 186 -14.60 -26.96 -18.68
C PRO A 186 -14.01 -25.87 -19.61
N PRO A 187 -12.67 -25.75 -19.69
CA PRO A 187 -12.03 -24.91 -20.71
C PRO A 187 -12.34 -25.45 -22.10
N GLU A 188 -12.40 -24.57 -23.09
CA GLU A 188 -12.50 -25.02 -24.48
C GLU A 188 -11.34 -25.95 -24.79
N PRO A 189 -11.62 -27.11 -25.42
CA PRO A 189 -10.56 -28.05 -25.77
C PRO A 189 -9.63 -27.40 -26.81
N ASP A 190 -8.33 -27.32 -26.51
CA ASP A 190 -7.32 -26.97 -27.49
C ASP A 190 -7.33 -28.02 -28.60
N ALA A 191 -7.55 -27.60 -29.84
CA ALA A 191 -7.47 -28.48 -30.99
C ALA A 191 -6.04 -28.97 -31.17
N ASP A 192 -5.78 -30.21 -30.76
CA ASP A 192 -4.49 -30.84 -31.04
C ASP A 192 -4.42 -31.14 -32.54
N PRO A 193 -3.46 -30.55 -33.29
CA PRO A 193 -3.34 -30.78 -34.73
C PRO A 193 -3.01 -32.22 -35.09
N TRP A 194 -2.62 -33.05 -34.13
CA TRP A 194 -2.20 -34.44 -34.33
C TRP A 194 -3.22 -35.47 -33.84
N MET A 195 -4.19 -35.05 -33.04
CA MET A 195 -5.23 -35.95 -32.55
C MET A 195 -6.60 -35.33 -32.80
N SER A 196 -7.33 -35.87 -33.80
CA SER A 196 -8.74 -35.53 -33.98
C SER A 196 -9.52 -36.08 -32.77
N GLN A 197 -10.14 -35.22 -32.02
CA GLN A 197 -11.15 -35.64 -31.07
C GLN A 197 -12.41 -36.03 -31.85
N ALA A 198 -12.74 -37.34 -31.78
CA ALA A 198 -13.99 -37.84 -32.31
C ALA A 198 -15.17 -37.49 -31.41
#